data_9c94a2e8656c5737f5003d65409d1912
#
_entry.id   9c94a2e8656c5737f5003d65409d1912
#
_cell.length_a   1.000
_cell.length_b   1.000
_cell.length_c   1.000
_cell.angle_alpha   90.00
_cell.angle_beta   90.00
_cell.angle_gamma   90.00
#
_symmetry.space_group_name_H-M   'P 1'
#
loop_
_entity.id
_entity.type
_entity.pdbx_description
1 polymer ?
#
loop_
_entity_poly.entity_id
_entity_poly.type
_entity_poly.pdbx_seq_one_letter_code
_entity_poly.pdbx_strand_id
1 'polypeptide(L)'
;MTDEIRPDPNFHLYLLVGQSNMAGRGKIDSLSTPNNPRVLMLTEENKWIVAKDPVHFDKPRVAGVGPGLAFAQEMMLFEKDEKVRIGLIPCAVGGTTIDMWQPGKDAYKGQYHPYDDAVRRLLIAMEDGVLKGIVWHQGEGDSNEERSKVYIDKLEKLVNLFRNESNNINTPFVAGELGYYMYILV
;
A
#
# COMPACT_ATOMS: atom_id res chain seq x y z
N MET A 1 -23.38 9.59 -24.78
CA MET A 1 -22.16 9.35 -24.00
C MET A 1 -22.42 10.01 -22.66
N THR A 2 -22.64 9.22 -21.61
CA THR A 2 -22.76 9.76 -20.26
C THR A 2 -21.37 10.19 -19.85
N ASP A 3 -21.17 11.49 -19.57
CA ASP A 3 -19.94 11.99 -18.96
C ASP A 3 -19.75 11.25 -17.64
N GLU A 4 -18.82 10.31 -17.58
CA GLU A 4 -18.42 9.65 -16.35
C GLU A 4 -17.83 10.72 -15.44
N ILE A 5 -18.45 10.90 -14.27
CA ILE A 5 -17.93 11.80 -13.23
C ILE A 5 -16.57 11.24 -12.78
N ARG A 6 -15.51 11.99 -13.00
CA ARG A 6 -14.17 11.63 -12.50
C ARG A 6 -13.70 12.65 -11.48
N PRO A 7 -13.12 12.20 -10.34
CA PRO A 7 -12.99 10.80 -9.91
C PRO A 7 -14.34 10.18 -9.50
N ASP A 8 -14.51 8.88 -9.77
CA ASP A 8 -15.71 8.13 -9.37
C ASP A 8 -15.77 8.01 -7.84
N PRO A 9 -16.79 8.55 -7.15
CA PRO A 9 -16.91 8.48 -5.70
C PRO A 9 -17.13 7.06 -5.15
N ASN A 10 -17.56 6.12 -6.02
CA ASN A 10 -17.76 4.71 -5.70
C ASN A 10 -16.51 3.87 -5.96
N PHE A 11 -15.43 4.44 -6.45
CA PHE A 11 -14.15 3.75 -6.57
C PHE A 11 -13.26 4.13 -5.39
N HIS A 12 -13.27 3.28 -4.37
CA HIS A 12 -12.57 3.46 -3.09
C HIS A 12 -11.11 2.99 -3.21
N LEU A 13 -10.18 3.91 -3.14
CA LEU A 13 -8.76 3.65 -3.29
C LEU A 13 -8.08 3.42 -1.94
N TYR A 14 -7.16 2.46 -1.89
CA TYR A 14 -6.32 2.18 -0.73
C TYR A 14 -4.86 2.11 -1.15
N LEU A 15 -4.03 2.98 -0.56
CA LEU A 15 -2.58 3.00 -0.79
C LEU A 15 -1.91 1.97 0.11
N LEU A 16 -1.18 1.03 -0.48
CA LEU A 16 -0.47 -0.04 0.22
C LEU A 16 1.03 0.27 0.22
N VAL A 17 1.57 0.64 1.38
CA VAL A 17 2.94 1.14 1.57
C VAL A 17 3.65 0.40 2.70
N GLY A 18 4.98 0.38 2.66
CA GLY A 18 5.80 -0.33 3.64
C GLY A 18 6.87 -1.21 2.99
N GLN A 19 7.19 -2.34 3.62
CA GLN A 19 8.24 -3.21 3.12
C GLN A 19 7.76 -4.63 2.78
N SER A 20 8.62 -5.64 2.95
CA SER A 20 8.38 -7.01 2.46
C SER A 20 7.09 -7.65 2.99
N ASN A 21 6.71 -7.39 4.24
CA ASN A 21 5.47 -7.95 4.81
C ASN A 21 4.21 -7.28 4.24
N MET A 22 4.29 -6.02 3.79
CA MET A 22 3.23 -5.41 2.97
C MET A 22 3.26 -5.94 1.54
N ALA A 23 4.44 -6.00 0.91
CA ALA A 23 4.58 -6.46 -0.47
C ALA A 23 4.15 -7.92 -0.67
N GLY A 24 4.25 -8.73 0.37
CA GLY A 24 3.88 -10.15 0.34
C GLY A 24 5.04 -11.06 -0.08
N ARG A 25 5.24 -12.13 0.68
CA ARG A 25 6.24 -13.18 0.45
C ARG A 25 5.65 -14.58 0.69
N GLY A 26 4.33 -14.64 0.92
CA GLY A 26 3.61 -15.89 1.11
C GLY A 26 3.55 -16.72 -0.18
N LYS A 27 3.43 -18.03 -0.03
CA LYS A 27 3.27 -18.94 -1.18
C LYS A 27 1.93 -18.68 -1.86
N ILE A 28 1.97 -18.53 -3.18
CA ILE A 28 0.76 -18.43 -4.00
C ILE A 28 0.13 -19.82 -4.14
N ASP A 29 -1.17 -19.92 -3.90
CA ASP A 29 -1.97 -21.14 -4.00
C ASP A 29 -3.35 -20.84 -4.59
N SER A 30 -4.29 -21.78 -4.46
CA SER A 30 -5.65 -21.62 -4.97
C SER A 30 -6.46 -20.51 -4.30
N LEU A 31 -6.09 -20.10 -3.08
CA LEU A 31 -6.75 -19.00 -2.35
C LEU A 31 -6.29 -17.63 -2.83
N SER A 32 -5.18 -17.57 -3.55
CA SER A 32 -4.64 -16.35 -4.17
C SER A 32 -5.36 -15.98 -5.48
N THR A 33 -6.41 -16.70 -5.85
CA THR A 33 -7.21 -16.44 -7.04
C THR A 33 -8.20 -15.30 -6.78
N PRO A 34 -8.41 -14.38 -7.72
CA PRO A 34 -9.39 -13.32 -7.56
C PRO A 34 -10.81 -13.91 -7.50
N ASN A 35 -11.54 -13.55 -6.46
CA ASN A 35 -12.90 -14.03 -6.21
C ASN A 35 -13.94 -12.90 -6.21
N ASN A 36 -13.51 -11.64 -6.36
CA ASN A 36 -14.40 -10.50 -6.46
C ASN A 36 -13.95 -9.53 -7.57
N PRO A 37 -14.72 -9.41 -8.68
CA PRO A 37 -14.37 -8.52 -9.81
C PRO A 37 -14.44 -7.02 -9.46
N ARG A 38 -15.03 -6.66 -8.32
CA ARG A 38 -15.05 -5.28 -7.81
C ARG A 38 -13.80 -4.89 -7.04
N VAL A 39 -12.88 -5.84 -6.79
CA VAL A 39 -11.57 -5.57 -6.19
C VAL A 39 -10.52 -5.50 -7.30
N LEU A 40 -9.95 -4.34 -7.49
CA LEU A 40 -8.97 -4.04 -8.54
C LEU A 40 -7.61 -3.72 -7.91
N MET A 41 -6.56 -3.91 -8.69
CA MET A 41 -5.20 -3.46 -8.35
C MET A 41 -4.59 -2.67 -9.51
N LEU A 42 -3.80 -1.66 -9.16
CA LEU A 42 -3.05 -0.86 -10.12
C LEU A 42 -1.73 -1.57 -10.48
N THR A 43 -1.57 -1.94 -11.75
CA THR A 43 -0.34 -2.61 -12.23
C THR A 43 0.87 -1.66 -12.22
N GLU A 44 2.05 -2.18 -12.51
CA GLU A 44 3.28 -1.39 -12.68
C GLU A 44 3.11 -0.33 -13.79
N GLU A 45 2.37 -0.66 -14.86
CA GLU A 45 2.06 0.23 -15.97
C GLU A 45 0.86 1.17 -15.70
N ASN A 46 0.44 1.28 -14.44
CA ASN A 46 -0.70 2.10 -14.01
C ASN A 46 -2.02 1.76 -14.72
N LYS A 47 -2.31 0.47 -14.87
CA LYS A 47 -3.59 -0.03 -15.39
C LYS A 47 -4.34 -0.80 -14.31
N TRP A 48 -5.65 -0.60 -14.24
CA TRP A 48 -6.50 -1.36 -13.33
C TRP A 48 -6.81 -2.74 -13.89
N ILE A 49 -6.54 -3.76 -13.10
CA ILE A 49 -6.93 -5.15 -13.37
C ILE A 49 -7.61 -5.75 -12.14
N VAL A 50 -8.35 -6.85 -12.31
CA VAL A 50 -8.88 -7.59 -11.15
C VAL A 50 -7.72 -8.02 -10.27
N ALA A 51 -7.84 -7.71 -8.96
CA ALA A 51 -6.76 -7.95 -8.00
C ALA A 51 -6.51 -9.44 -7.80
N LYS A 52 -5.24 -9.80 -7.77
CA LYS A 52 -4.73 -11.15 -7.49
C LYS A 52 -3.34 -11.06 -6.86
N ASP A 53 -2.95 -12.08 -6.11
CA ASP A 53 -1.56 -12.17 -5.67
C ASP A 53 -0.61 -12.66 -6.79
N PRO A 54 0.61 -12.15 -6.83
CA PRO A 54 1.14 -11.08 -5.99
C PRO A 54 0.53 -9.72 -6.36
N VAL A 55 0.05 -8.97 -5.37
CA VAL A 55 -0.45 -7.60 -5.59
C VAL A 55 0.69 -6.64 -5.89
N HIS A 56 1.85 -6.85 -5.27
CA HIS A 56 3.05 -6.02 -5.44
C HIS A 56 4.03 -6.62 -6.46
N PHE A 57 4.88 -5.77 -7.01
CA PHE A 57 5.86 -6.11 -8.05
C PHE A 57 7.28 -5.61 -7.74
N ASP A 58 7.56 -5.20 -6.49
CA ASP A 58 8.87 -4.68 -6.04
C ASP A 58 10.03 -5.63 -6.32
N LYS A 59 9.83 -6.91 -6.12
CA LYS A 59 10.81 -7.99 -6.33
C LYS A 59 10.13 -9.20 -6.98
N PRO A 60 9.95 -9.23 -8.30
CA PRO A 60 9.10 -10.22 -8.98
C PRO A 60 9.46 -11.69 -8.69
N ARG A 61 10.76 -11.98 -8.39
CA ARG A 61 11.23 -13.36 -8.11
C ARG A 61 10.79 -13.89 -6.74
N VAL A 62 10.38 -13.02 -5.82
CA VAL A 62 10.02 -13.36 -4.43
C VAL A 62 8.71 -12.73 -4.00
N ALA A 63 8.06 -11.97 -4.87
CA ALA A 63 6.73 -11.45 -4.62
C ALA A 63 5.72 -12.61 -4.49
N GLY A 64 4.82 -12.51 -3.53
CA GLY A 64 3.86 -13.56 -3.21
C GLY A 64 2.64 -13.02 -2.48
N VAL A 65 1.94 -13.88 -1.76
CA VAL A 65 0.76 -13.49 -0.97
C VAL A 65 1.16 -12.48 0.10
N GLY A 66 0.40 -11.38 0.15
CA GLY A 66 0.52 -10.31 1.13
C GLY A 66 -0.83 -9.91 1.72
N PRO A 67 -0.88 -8.94 2.64
CA PRO A 67 -2.12 -8.55 3.30
C PRO A 67 -3.09 -7.78 2.41
N GLY A 68 -2.63 -7.21 1.29
CA GLY A 68 -3.42 -6.26 0.49
C GLY A 68 -4.69 -6.86 -0.09
N LEU A 69 -4.63 -8.05 -0.70
CA LEU A 69 -5.81 -8.70 -1.28
C LEU A 69 -6.81 -9.10 -0.19
N ALA A 70 -6.34 -9.73 0.89
CA ALA A 70 -7.19 -10.11 2.02
C ALA A 70 -7.86 -8.89 2.67
N PHE A 71 -7.13 -7.79 2.85
CA PHE A 71 -7.68 -6.52 3.33
C PHE A 71 -8.84 -6.04 2.44
N ALA A 72 -8.65 -6.01 1.13
CA ALA A 72 -9.69 -5.54 0.21
C ALA A 72 -10.91 -6.46 0.19
N GLN A 73 -10.71 -7.78 0.26
CA GLN A 73 -11.79 -8.75 0.35
C GLN A 73 -12.60 -8.57 1.63
N GLU A 74 -11.93 -8.38 2.77
CA GLU A 74 -12.59 -8.13 4.05
C GLU A 74 -13.37 -6.81 4.02
N MET A 75 -12.81 -5.73 3.49
CA MET A 75 -13.51 -4.46 3.31
C MET A 75 -14.78 -4.62 2.47
N MET A 76 -14.76 -5.46 1.43
CA MET A 76 -15.94 -5.73 0.58
C MET A 76 -17.07 -6.46 1.32
N LEU A 77 -16.78 -7.20 2.40
CA LEU A 77 -17.84 -7.85 3.20
C LEU A 77 -18.72 -6.84 3.95
N PHE A 78 -18.16 -5.68 4.27
CA PHE A 78 -18.89 -4.60 4.95
C PHE A 78 -19.54 -3.61 3.98
N GLU A 79 -19.20 -3.69 2.69
CA GLU A 79 -19.73 -2.78 1.69
C GLU A 79 -21.09 -3.26 1.16
N LYS A 80 -22.13 -2.45 1.41
CA LYS A 80 -23.52 -2.77 1.04
C LYS A 80 -23.91 -2.22 -0.34
N ASP A 81 -23.22 -1.19 -0.82
CA ASP A 81 -23.51 -0.61 -2.13
C ASP A 81 -22.78 -1.43 -3.22
N GLU A 82 -23.57 -2.06 -4.09
CA GLU A 82 -23.06 -2.85 -5.20
C GLU A 82 -22.27 -2.05 -6.23
N LYS A 83 -22.41 -0.73 -6.27
CA LYS A 83 -21.65 0.16 -7.14
C LYS A 83 -20.21 0.36 -6.66
N VAL A 84 -19.97 0.16 -5.38
CA VAL A 84 -18.63 0.37 -4.80
C VAL A 84 -17.65 -0.66 -5.33
N ARG A 85 -16.50 -0.16 -5.77
CA ARG A 85 -15.32 -0.91 -6.15
C ARG A 85 -14.16 -0.53 -5.25
N ILE A 86 -13.23 -1.45 -5.02
CA ILE A 86 -11.99 -1.19 -4.29
C ILE A 86 -10.83 -1.23 -5.26
N GLY A 87 -9.96 -0.21 -5.20
CA GLY A 87 -8.71 -0.12 -5.93
C GLY A 87 -7.51 -0.15 -4.99
N LEU A 88 -6.66 -1.16 -5.15
CA LEU A 88 -5.41 -1.28 -4.42
C LEU A 88 -4.28 -0.62 -5.19
N ILE A 89 -3.52 0.25 -4.52
CA ILE A 89 -2.36 0.94 -5.10
C ILE A 89 -1.09 0.37 -4.44
N PRO A 90 -0.49 -0.66 -5.02
CA PRO A 90 0.68 -1.32 -4.44
C PRO A 90 1.95 -0.48 -4.66
N CYS A 91 2.59 -0.09 -3.54
CA CYS A 91 3.80 0.73 -3.53
C CYS A 91 4.86 0.26 -2.53
N ALA A 92 4.65 -0.87 -1.85
CA ALA A 92 5.63 -1.36 -0.88
C ALA A 92 6.93 -1.82 -1.55
N VAL A 93 8.06 -1.54 -0.90
CA VAL A 93 9.40 -1.93 -1.35
C VAL A 93 10.11 -2.73 -0.26
N GLY A 94 10.36 -4.01 -0.49
CA GLY A 94 10.95 -4.91 0.50
C GLY A 94 12.35 -4.51 0.95
N GLY A 95 12.61 -4.54 2.27
CA GLY A 95 13.91 -4.23 2.89
C GLY A 95 14.20 -2.74 3.07
N THR A 96 13.18 -1.88 2.94
CA THR A 96 13.32 -0.43 3.19
C THR A 96 13.21 -0.11 4.68
N THR A 97 13.97 0.92 5.10
CA THR A 97 13.80 1.57 6.39
C THR A 97 12.90 2.80 6.24
N ILE A 98 12.40 3.33 7.36
CA ILE A 98 11.54 4.51 7.34
C ILE A 98 12.26 5.75 6.76
N ASP A 99 13.58 5.81 6.86
CA ASP A 99 14.37 6.90 6.26
C ASP A 99 14.31 6.93 4.74
N MET A 100 14.15 5.77 4.11
CA MET A 100 13.99 5.67 2.66
C MET A 100 12.60 6.12 2.17
N TRP A 101 11.66 6.33 3.10
CA TRP A 101 10.30 6.80 2.85
C TRP A 101 10.15 8.32 3.02
N GLN A 102 11.26 9.07 2.91
CA GLN A 102 11.22 10.53 2.91
C GLN A 102 11.27 11.07 1.47
N PRO A 103 10.69 12.26 1.19
CA PRO A 103 10.76 12.88 -0.13
C PRO A 103 12.20 12.97 -0.65
N GLY A 104 12.40 12.59 -1.90
CA GLY A 104 13.71 12.62 -2.58
C GLY A 104 14.70 11.56 -2.12
N LYS A 105 14.32 10.62 -1.23
CA LYS A 105 15.18 9.50 -0.83
C LYS A 105 15.02 8.32 -1.74
N ASP A 106 16.12 7.59 -1.91
CA ASP A 106 16.16 6.38 -2.72
C ASP A 106 16.45 5.12 -1.89
N ALA A 107 16.15 3.98 -2.49
CA ALA A 107 16.54 2.66 -2.03
C ALA A 107 17.27 1.91 -3.15
N TYR A 108 18.19 1.02 -2.74
CA TYR A 108 18.94 0.17 -3.69
C TYR A 108 19.67 0.94 -4.79
N LYS A 109 20.41 2.00 -4.40
CA LYS A 109 21.24 2.85 -5.29
C LYS A 109 20.43 3.48 -6.43
N GLY A 110 19.28 4.08 -6.09
CA GLY A 110 18.42 4.80 -7.03
C GLY A 110 17.45 3.90 -7.82
N GLN A 111 17.38 2.61 -7.51
CA GLN A 111 16.44 1.72 -8.20
C GLN A 111 14.97 2.03 -7.84
N TYR A 112 14.71 2.45 -6.60
CA TYR A 112 13.37 2.82 -6.11
C TYR A 112 13.44 4.15 -5.38
N HIS A 113 12.38 4.93 -5.49
CA HIS A 113 12.13 6.14 -4.70
C HIS A 113 10.82 5.94 -3.92
N PRO A 114 10.84 5.21 -2.77
CA PRO A 114 9.62 4.64 -2.18
C PRO A 114 8.50 5.65 -1.94
N TYR A 115 8.81 6.81 -1.37
CA TYR A 115 7.82 7.86 -1.15
C TYR A 115 7.39 8.51 -2.47
N ASP A 116 8.33 8.96 -3.29
CA ASP A 116 8.02 9.72 -4.52
C ASP A 116 7.27 8.85 -5.53
N ASP A 117 7.63 7.55 -5.64
CA ASP A 117 6.91 6.58 -6.46
C ASP A 117 5.49 6.34 -5.93
N ALA A 118 5.32 6.23 -4.60
CA ALA A 118 4.01 6.05 -3.99
C ALA A 118 3.10 7.26 -4.22
N VAL A 119 3.63 8.49 -4.06
CA VAL A 119 2.90 9.73 -4.34
C VAL A 119 2.49 9.81 -5.81
N ARG A 120 3.43 9.57 -6.72
CA ARG A 120 3.14 9.59 -8.16
C ARG A 120 2.02 8.61 -8.53
N ARG A 121 2.05 7.39 -8.02
CA ARG A 121 1.03 6.36 -8.29
C ARG A 121 -0.30 6.69 -7.62
N LEU A 122 -0.27 7.26 -6.42
CA LEU A 122 -1.45 7.75 -5.72
C LEU A 122 -2.17 8.81 -6.54
N LEU A 123 -1.44 9.83 -7.02
CA LEU A 123 -2.04 10.92 -7.81
C LEU A 123 -2.65 10.42 -9.13
N ILE A 124 -1.98 9.49 -9.82
CA ILE A 124 -2.53 8.83 -11.01
C ILE A 124 -3.85 8.08 -10.67
N ALA A 125 -3.85 7.31 -9.58
CA ALA A 125 -5.03 6.56 -9.18
C ALA A 125 -6.21 7.46 -8.78
N MET A 126 -5.92 8.61 -8.15
CA MET A 126 -6.93 9.58 -7.73
C MET A 126 -7.62 10.31 -8.90
N GLU A 127 -7.11 10.19 -10.13
CA GLU A 127 -7.85 10.62 -11.32
C GLU A 127 -9.10 9.74 -11.57
N ASP A 128 -9.07 8.49 -11.12
CA ASP A 128 -10.15 7.52 -11.33
C ASP A 128 -11.06 7.33 -10.11
N GLY A 129 -10.55 7.52 -8.88
CA GLY A 129 -11.30 7.23 -7.65
C GLY A 129 -10.91 8.09 -6.45
N VAL A 130 -11.46 7.76 -5.28
CA VAL A 130 -11.28 8.54 -4.05
C VAL A 130 -10.46 7.75 -3.04
N LEU A 131 -9.35 8.34 -2.54
CA LEU A 131 -8.56 7.72 -1.48
C LEU A 131 -9.37 7.60 -0.19
N LYS A 132 -9.53 6.37 0.30
CA LYS A 132 -10.25 6.03 1.53
C LYS A 132 -9.34 5.64 2.69
N GLY A 133 -8.10 5.25 2.40
CA GLY A 133 -7.16 4.90 3.46
C GLY A 133 -5.78 4.56 2.94
N ILE A 134 -4.83 4.54 3.87
CA ILE A 134 -3.44 4.17 3.66
C ILE A 134 -3.15 3.01 4.61
N VAL A 135 -2.58 1.93 4.09
CA VAL A 135 -2.20 0.75 4.87
C VAL A 135 -0.69 0.63 4.84
N TRP A 136 -0.09 0.70 6.03
CA TRP A 136 1.35 0.67 6.26
C TRP A 136 1.76 -0.61 6.98
N HIS A 137 2.77 -1.30 6.46
CA HIS A 137 3.41 -2.39 7.18
C HIS A 137 4.93 -2.36 6.95
N GLN A 138 5.64 -1.82 7.95
CA GLN A 138 7.09 -1.66 7.93
C GLN A 138 7.56 -1.45 9.37
N GLY A 139 8.81 -1.69 9.65
CA GLY A 139 9.46 -1.50 10.95
C GLY A 139 10.62 -2.45 11.16
N GLU A 140 10.67 -3.56 10.44
CA GLU A 140 11.70 -4.60 10.59
C GLU A 140 13.10 -4.04 10.31
N GLY A 141 13.24 -3.17 9.29
CA GLY A 141 14.50 -2.49 8.99
C GLY A 141 14.93 -1.46 10.03
N ASP A 142 14.01 -1.09 10.92
CA ASP A 142 14.21 -0.08 11.97
C ASP A 142 14.15 -0.68 13.39
N SER A 143 14.02 -2.02 13.51
CA SER A 143 13.95 -2.76 14.77
C SER A 143 15.32 -2.90 15.44
N ASN A 144 16.02 -1.79 15.67
CA ASN A 144 17.25 -1.73 16.45
C ASN A 144 17.20 -0.56 17.41
N GLU A 145 18.10 -0.56 18.41
CA GLU A 145 18.06 0.39 19.53
C GLU A 145 18.10 1.87 19.08
N GLU A 146 18.85 2.19 18.06
CA GLU A 146 19.00 3.60 17.60
C GLU A 146 17.80 4.07 16.80
N ARG A 147 17.37 3.25 15.79
CA ARG A 147 16.32 3.64 14.85
C ARG A 147 14.94 3.59 15.47
N SER A 148 14.69 2.64 16.38
CA SER A 148 13.40 2.52 17.06
C SER A 148 13.06 3.74 17.91
N LYS A 149 14.05 4.40 18.50
CA LYS A 149 13.86 5.62 19.33
C LYS A 149 13.25 6.79 18.56
N VAL A 150 13.50 6.87 17.26
CA VAL A 150 13.06 7.98 16.40
C VAL A 150 12.00 7.56 15.36
N TYR A 151 11.60 6.29 15.40
CA TYR A 151 10.69 5.71 14.41
C TYR A 151 9.32 6.39 14.41
N ILE A 152 8.72 6.56 15.59
CA ILE A 152 7.38 7.15 15.73
C ILE A 152 7.34 8.57 15.20
N ASP A 153 8.33 9.41 15.51
CA ASP A 153 8.41 10.79 15.01
C ASP A 153 8.52 10.84 13.47
N LYS A 154 9.26 9.88 12.90
CA LYS A 154 9.39 9.77 11.44
C LYS A 154 8.11 9.27 10.79
N LEU A 155 7.43 8.31 11.43
CA LEU A 155 6.15 7.79 10.95
C LEU A 155 5.06 8.86 10.98
N GLU A 156 4.98 9.65 12.06
CA GLU A 156 4.04 10.77 12.14
C GLU A 156 4.26 11.80 11.02
N LYS A 157 5.50 12.13 10.72
CA LYS A 157 5.84 13.00 9.58
C LYS A 157 5.39 12.38 8.26
N LEU A 158 5.64 11.09 8.05
CA LEU A 158 5.23 10.38 6.83
C LEU A 158 3.70 10.34 6.67
N VAL A 159 2.96 10.11 7.76
CA VAL A 159 1.48 10.18 7.77
C VAL A 159 1.01 11.55 7.29
N ASN A 160 1.58 12.62 7.84
CA ASN A 160 1.22 13.98 7.48
C ASN A 160 1.56 14.31 6.02
N LEU A 161 2.71 13.82 5.52
CA LEU A 161 3.09 13.96 4.12
C LEU A 161 2.05 13.31 3.18
N PHE A 162 1.69 12.05 3.39
CA PHE A 162 0.68 11.39 2.55
C PHE A 162 -0.71 12.02 2.66
N ARG A 163 -1.10 12.52 3.83
CA ARG A 163 -2.36 13.25 4.01
C ARG A 163 -2.38 14.56 3.23
N ASN A 164 -1.26 15.28 3.19
CA ASN A 164 -1.12 16.49 2.40
C ASN A 164 -1.20 16.20 0.90
N GLU A 165 -0.53 15.15 0.41
CA GLU A 165 -0.59 14.74 -0.99
C GLU A 165 -2.01 14.34 -1.44
N SER A 166 -2.79 13.74 -0.54
CA SER A 166 -4.20 13.39 -0.80
C SER A 166 -5.18 14.55 -0.63
N ASN A 167 -4.72 15.76 -0.24
CA ASN A 167 -5.55 16.90 0.12
C ASN A 167 -6.63 16.58 1.18
N ASN A 168 -6.40 15.59 2.03
CA ASN A 168 -7.33 15.20 3.10
C ASN A 168 -6.58 14.81 4.36
N ILE A 169 -6.50 15.75 5.31
CA ILE A 169 -5.82 15.56 6.60
C ILE A 169 -6.44 14.44 7.45
N ASN A 170 -7.69 14.07 7.19
CA ASN A 170 -8.41 13.02 7.90
C ASN A 170 -8.31 11.65 7.21
N THR A 171 -7.52 11.51 6.15
CA THR A 171 -7.33 10.20 5.51
C THR A 171 -6.87 9.17 6.55
N PRO A 172 -7.63 8.07 6.75
CA PRO A 172 -7.25 7.01 7.68
C PRO A 172 -5.89 6.42 7.31
N PHE A 173 -5.05 6.24 8.32
CA PHE A 173 -3.75 5.58 8.19
C PHE A 173 -3.71 4.41 9.18
N VAL A 174 -3.57 3.20 8.68
CA VAL A 174 -3.54 1.97 9.47
C VAL A 174 -2.14 1.38 9.38
N ALA A 175 -1.48 1.24 10.53
CA ALA A 175 -0.17 0.59 10.62
C ALA A 175 -0.33 -0.84 11.16
N GLY A 176 0.22 -1.81 10.45
CA GLY A 176 0.32 -3.18 10.93
C GLY A 176 1.41 -3.30 12.01
N GLU A 177 1.07 -3.94 13.13
CA GLU A 177 2.02 -4.22 14.20
C GLU A 177 2.97 -5.36 13.79
N LEU A 178 4.24 -5.24 14.19
CA LEU A 178 5.22 -6.31 13.97
C LEU A 178 4.99 -7.45 14.95
N GLY A 179 5.20 -8.68 14.50
CA GLY A 179 5.09 -9.85 15.36
C GLY A 179 6.15 -9.87 16.48
N TYR A 180 5.78 -10.36 17.64
CA TYR A 180 6.66 -10.43 18.83
C TYR A 180 7.96 -11.20 18.62
N TYR A 181 8.04 -12.11 17.65
CA TYR A 181 9.28 -12.82 17.31
C TYR A 181 10.40 -11.88 16.84
N MET A 182 10.07 -10.67 16.39
CA MET A 182 11.07 -9.65 16.03
C MET A 182 11.84 -9.12 17.23
N TYR A 183 11.29 -9.19 18.44
CA TYR A 183 11.96 -8.79 19.70
C TYR A 183 13.01 -9.80 20.16
N ILE A 184 13.05 -11.01 19.60
CA ILE A 184 13.96 -12.10 20.01
C ILE A 184 15.27 -12.05 19.23
N LEU A 185 15.34 -11.26 18.16
CA LEU A 185 16.48 -11.18 17.25
C LEU A 185 17.36 -9.93 17.47
N VAL A 186 17.13 -9.20 18.58
CA VAL A 186 17.92 -8.00 18.96
C VAL A 186 18.80 -8.30 20.17
#